data_397c4f4a9852427feb6e69482c5155ca
#
_entry.id   397c4f4a9852427feb6e69482c5155ca
#
_cell.length_a   1.000
_cell.length_b   1.000
_cell.length_c   1.000
_cell.angle_alpha   90.00
_cell.angle_beta   90.00
_cell.angle_gamma   90.00
#
_symmetry.space_group_name_H-M   'P 1'
#
loop_
_entity.id
_entity.type
_entity.pdbx_description
1 polymer ?
#
loop_
_entity_poly.entity_id
_entity_poly.type
_entity_poly.pdbx_seq_one_letter_code
_entity_poly.pdbx_strand_id
1 'polypeptide(L)'
;MLECLIIGDSIAEGIGQYRLDCVLEAKVGINSRNYVETYTLPESKLTVISLGSNDLGMSNQYTVLYNLRSEIKGSVLWILPANNDEARINILTIANIHNDKVADIRQLSLSKDGVHPTTKSYEALAKQF
;
A
#
# COMPACT_ATOMS: atom_id res chain seq x y z
N MET A 1 16.23 -13.41 -0.15
CA MET A 1 14.86 -12.90 -0.40
C MET A 1 14.09 -12.82 0.92
N LEU A 2 13.41 -11.72 1.15
CA LEU A 2 12.57 -11.52 2.32
C LEU A 2 11.30 -12.38 2.25
N GLU A 3 10.76 -12.76 3.41
CA GLU A 3 9.46 -13.41 3.47
C GLU A 3 8.33 -12.38 3.27
N CYS A 4 8.46 -11.18 3.84
CA CYS A 4 7.43 -10.15 3.84
C CYS A 4 8.05 -8.76 3.83
N LEU A 5 7.53 -7.90 2.95
CA LEU A 5 7.91 -6.49 2.82
C LEU A 5 6.65 -5.63 2.83
N ILE A 6 6.61 -4.62 3.68
CA ILE A 6 5.51 -3.64 3.72
C ILE A 6 6.06 -2.31 3.25
N ILE A 7 5.45 -1.73 2.22
CA ILE A 7 5.90 -0.48 1.60
C ILE A 7 4.79 0.55 1.52
N GLY A 8 5.17 1.81 1.59
CA GLY A 8 4.26 2.90 1.30
C GLY A 8 4.31 4.08 2.25
N ASP A 9 3.11 4.51 2.66
CA ASP A 9 2.85 5.74 3.40
C ASP A 9 2.59 5.50 4.89
N SER A 10 1.88 6.41 5.55
CA SER A 10 1.55 6.29 6.98
C SER A 10 0.69 5.06 7.29
N ILE A 11 -0.13 4.62 6.35
CA ILE A 11 -0.96 3.41 6.54
C ILE A 11 -0.07 2.17 6.53
N ALA A 12 0.89 2.09 5.62
CA ALA A 12 1.90 1.04 5.62
C ALA A 12 2.66 1.00 6.94
N GLU A 13 3.06 2.15 7.44
CA GLU A 13 3.75 2.26 8.72
C GLU A 13 2.89 1.74 9.87
N GLY A 14 1.61 2.10 9.89
CA GLY A 14 0.66 1.61 10.91
C GLY A 14 0.50 0.08 10.88
N ILE A 15 0.40 -0.51 9.69
CA ILE A 15 0.34 -1.98 9.55
C ILE A 15 1.62 -2.62 10.06
N GLY A 16 2.77 -2.04 9.75
CA GLY A 16 4.07 -2.54 10.14
C GLY A 16 4.27 -2.65 11.64
N GLN A 17 3.58 -1.83 12.44
CA GLN A 17 3.65 -1.91 13.90
C GLN A 17 3.12 -3.25 14.43
N TYR A 18 2.27 -3.93 13.68
CA TYR A 18 1.66 -5.21 14.07
C TYR A 18 2.22 -6.40 13.31
N ARG A 19 3.24 -6.20 12.48
CA ARG A 19 3.92 -7.24 11.70
C ARG A 19 5.43 -7.03 11.76
N LEU A 20 5.99 -7.18 12.96
CA LEU A 20 7.42 -6.99 13.20
C LEU A 20 8.29 -8.02 12.48
N ASP A 21 7.70 -9.11 12.00
CA ASP A 21 8.36 -10.11 11.16
C ASP A 21 8.59 -9.63 9.72
N CYS A 22 7.86 -8.57 9.28
CA CYS A 22 8.03 -8.00 7.95
C CYS A 22 9.03 -6.83 7.99
N VAL A 23 9.77 -6.66 6.90
CA VAL A 23 10.58 -5.46 6.70
C VAL A 23 9.66 -4.32 6.31
N LEU A 24 9.84 -3.15 6.91
CA LEU A 24 9.03 -1.97 6.67
C LEU A 24 9.88 -0.90 5.96
N GLU A 25 9.45 -0.50 4.76
CA GLU A 25 10.04 0.57 3.97
C GLU A 25 8.94 1.59 3.66
N ALA A 26 8.67 2.48 4.59
CA ALA A 26 7.55 3.41 4.51
C ALA A 26 7.93 4.80 5.05
N LYS A 27 7.17 5.80 4.60
CA LYS A 27 7.34 7.17 5.08
C LYS A 27 6.00 7.86 5.19
N VAL A 28 5.70 8.41 6.36
CA VAL A 28 4.48 9.18 6.61
C VAL A 28 4.37 10.35 5.63
N GLY A 29 3.20 10.49 5.00
CA GLY A 29 2.87 11.60 4.11
C GLY A 29 3.41 11.49 2.70
N ILE A 30 4.11 10.41 2.35
CA ILE A 30 4.73 10.27 1.03
C ILE A 30 3.67 9.98 -0.04
N ASN A 31 3.79 10.63 -1.19
CA ASN A 31 2.99 10.27 -2.38
C ASN A 31 3.70 9.19 -3.20
N SER A 32 2.97 8.59 -4.14
CA SER A 32 3.49 7.47 -4.92
C SER A 32 4.73 7.83 -5.73
N ARG A 33 4.74 9.01 -6.36
CA ARG A 33 5.89 9.45 -7.17
C ARG A 33 7.15 9.59 -6.31
N ASN A 34 7.04 10.29 -5.20
CA ASN A 34 8.19 10.49 -4.29
C ASN A 34 8.65 9.16 -3.72
N TYR A 35 7.72 8.23 -3.47
CA TYR A 35 8.08 6.91 -3.00
C TYR A 35 9.01 6.19 -3.98
N VAL A 36 8.61 6.09 -5.25
CA VAL A 36 9.40 5.37 -6.26
C VAL A 36 10.74 6.06 -6.56
N GLU A 37 10.82 7.37 -6.38
CA GLU A 37 12.06 8.12 -6.53
C GLU A 37 13.02 7.95 -5.35
N THR A 38 12.49 7.62 -4.18
CA THR A 38 13.25 7.57 -2.92
C THR A 38 13.73 6.16 -2.59
N TYR A 39 12.89 5.15 -2.84
CA TYR A 39 13.13 3.79 -2.37
C TYR A 39 13.54 2.86 -3.50
N THR A 40 14.52 2.00 -3.20
CA THR A 40 14.85 0.83 -4.02
C THR A 40 14.42 -0.40 -3.22
N LEU A 41 13.55 -1.23 -3.82
CA LEU A 41 12.92 -2.31 -3.08
C LEU A 41 13.76 -3.59 -3.09
N PRO A 42 13.93 -4.25 -1.94
CA PRO A 42 14.48 -5.61 -1.91
C PRO A 42 13.46 -6.61 -2.46
N GLU A 43 13.93 -7.77 -2.90
CA GLU A 43 13.05 -8.85 -3.31
C GLU A 43 12.37 -9.48 -2.08
N SER A 44 11.09 -9.81 -2.21
CA SER A 44 10.30 -10.44 -1.16
C SER A 44 9.32 -11.45 -1.74
N LYS A 45 8.99 -12.48 -0.99
CA LYS A 45 7.95 -13.44 -1.38
C LYS A 45 6.58 -12.78 -1.40
N LEU A 46 6.33 -11.87 -0.45
CA LEU A 46 5.11 -11.07 -0.38
C LEU A 46 5.47 -9.61 -0.17
N THR A 47 4.88 -8.72 -0.97
CA THR A 47 4.96 -7.27 -0.78
C THR A 47 3.56 -6.72 -0.55
N VAL A 48 3.39 -6.01 0.56
CA VAL A 48 2.16 -5.29 0.89
C VAL A 48 2.39 -3.83 0.55
N ILE A 49 1.52 -3.26 -0.30
CA ILE A 49 1.67 -1.90 -0.81
C ILE A 49 0.53 -1.03 -0.31
N SER A 50 0.85 0.04 0.41
CA SER A 50 -0.10 1.08 0.77
C SER A 50 0.38 2.42 0.26
N LEU A 51 -0.14 2.82 -0.90
CA LEU A 51 0.12 4.09 -1.56
C LEU A 51 -1.18 4.63 -2.13
N GLY A 52 -1.21 5.92 -2.43
CA GLY A 52 -2.35 6.58 -3.06
C GLY A 52 -3.07 7.58 -2.18
N SER A 53 -3.02 7.45 -0.86
CA SER A 53 -3.70 8.37 0.06
C SER A 53 -3.19 9.81 -0.05
N ASN A 54 -1.94 9.99 -0.46
CA ASN A 54 -1.29 11.31 -0.57
C ASN A 54 -1.13 11.77 -2.03
N ASP A 55 -1.86 11.15 -2.95
CA ASP A 55 -1.71 11.40 -4.38
C ASP A 55 -2.74 12.36 -4.97
N LEU A 56 -3.56 13.02 -4.14
CA LEU A 56 -4.55 13.97 -4.63
C LEU A 56 -3.88 15.04 -5.50
N GLY A 57 -4.39 15.20 -6.73
CA GLY A 57 -3.84 16.14 -7.71
C GLY A 57 -2.54 15.70 -8.39
N MET A 58 -2.01 14.53 -8.06
CA MET A 58 -0.79 14.02 -8.69
C MET A 58 -1.10 13.52 -10.12
N SER A 59 -0.32 13.98 -11.09
CA SER A 59 -0.43 13.49 -12.47
C SER A 59 0.25 12.14 -12.65
N ASN A 60 -0.18 11.36 -13.64
CA ASN A 60 0.44 10.09 -14.04
C ASN A 60 0.47 9.02 -12.93
N GLN A 61 -0.50 9.05 -12.01
CA GLN A 61 -0.55 8.07 -10.90
C GLN A 61 -0.59 6.63 -11.41
N TYR A 62 -1.42 6.34 -12.41
CA TYR A 62 -1.52 4.99 -12.96
C TYR A 62 -0.15 4.49 -13.44
N THR A 63 0.55 5.30 -14.23
CA THR A 63 1.86 4.93 -14.77
C THR A 63 2.88 4.69 -13.66
N VAL A 64 2.90 5.55 -12.65
CA VAL A 64 3.81 5.41 -11.50
C VAL A 64 3.57 4.09 -10.77
N LEU A 65 2.31 3.80 -10.44
CA LEU A 65 1.94 2.57 -9.72
C LEU A 65 2.13 1.32 -10.57
N TYR A 66 1.80 1.40 -11.86
CA TYR A 66 2.00 0.29 -12.79
C TYR A 66 3.48 -0.08 -12.90
N ASN A 67 4.34 0.93 -13.06
CA ASN A 67 5.79 0.69 -13.16
C ASN A 67 6.35 0.13 -11.86
N LEU A 68 5.90 0.63 -10.71
CA LEU A 68 6.28 0.07 -9.41
C LEU A 68 5.93 -1.42 -9.34
N ARG A 69 4.68 -1.76 -9.68
CA ARG A 69 4.23 -3.15 -9.66
C ARG A 69 5.05 -4.04 -10.58
N SER A 70 5.42 -3.53 -11.75
CA SER A 70 6.19 -4.29 -12.74
C SER A 70 7.58 -4.72 -12.25
N GLU A 71 8.13 -4.00 -11.28
CA GLU A 71 9.44 -4.32 -10.68
C GLU A 71 9.36 -5.34 -9.55
N ILE A 72 8.16 -5.69 -9.10
CA ILE A 72 7.96 -6.62 -7.97
C ILE A 72 7.68 -8.02 -8.50
N LYS A 73 8.48 -8.98 -8.08
CA LYS A 73 8.40 -10.35 -8.58
C LYS A 73 7.50 -11.27 -7.77
N GLY A 74 7.39 -11.08 -6.48
CA GLY A 74 6.61 -11.93 -5.60
C GLY A 74 5.12 -11.65 -5.65
N SER A 75 4.38 -12.22 -4.71
CA SER A 75 2.97 -11.92 -4.51
C SER A 75 2.79 -10.52 -3.98
N VAL A 76 1.67 -9.88 -4.33
CA VAL A 76 1.35 -8.52 -3.90
C VAL A 76 -0.03 -8.48 -3.27
N LEU A 77 -0.11 -7.78 -2.13
CA LEU A 77 -1.36 -7.35 -1.52
C LEU A 77 -1.38 -5.82 -1.56
N TRP A 78 -2.37 -5.25 -2.24
CA TRP A 78 -2.59 -3.81 -2.25
C TRP A 78 -3.55 -3.41 -1.13
N ILE A 79 -3.20 -2.36 -0.41
CA ILE A 79 -4.13 -1.71 0.52
C ILE A 79 -4.82 -0.59 -0.24
N LEU A 80 -6.13 -0.68 -0.36
CA LEU A 80 -6.93 0.26 -1.14
C LEU A 80 -7.27 1.48 -0.28
N PRO A 81 -6.79 2.68 -0.63
CA PRO A 81 -6.99 3.88 0.21
C PRO A 81 -8.46 4.29 0.28
N ALA A 82 -8.85 4.96 1.36
CA ALA A 82 -10.23 5.38 1.58
C ALA A 82 -10.58 6.73 0.96
N ASN A 83 -9.59 7.62 0.80
CA ASN A 83 -9.78 9.04 0.54
C ASN A 83 -9.49 9.48 -0.89
N ASN A 84 -9.23 8.55 -1.81
CA ASN A 84 -8.83 8.91 -3.16
C ASN A 84 -9.45 7.91 -4.16
N ASP A 85 -10.56 8.31 -4.78
CA ASP A 85 -11.29 7.44 -5.71
C ASP A 85 -10.48 7.10 -6.96
N GLU A 86 -9.70 8.05 -7.48
CA GLU A 86 -8.83 7.80 -8.63
C GLU A 86 -7.78 6.74 -8.31
N ALA A 87 -7.14 6.85 -7.15
CA ALA A 87 -6.17 5.85 -6.70
C ALA A 87 -6.81 4.46 -6.57
N ARG A 88 -8.01 4.40 -6.03
CA ARG A 88 -8.76 3.14 -5.89
C ARG A 88 -8.97 2.47 -7.25
N ILE A 89 -9.44 3.23 -8.24
CA ILE A 89 -9.66 2.73 -9.61
C ILE A 89 -8.34 2.25 -10.22
N ASN A 90 -7.28 3.03 -10.12
CA ASN A 90 -5.98 2.69 -10.69
C ASN A 90 -5.39 1.43 -10.05
N ILE A 91 -5.44 1.33 -8.72
CA ILE A 91 -4.96 0.17 -7.99
C ILE A 91 -5.75 -1.09 -8.37
N LEU A 92 -7.08 -1.00 -8.39
CA LEU A 92 -7.92 -2.15 -8.76
C LEU A 92 -7.61 -2.63 -10.17
N THR A 93 -7.39 -1.72 -11.11
CA THR A 93 -7.02 -2.05 -12.49
C THR A 93 -5.69 -2.79 -12.54
N ILE A 94 -4.67 -2.28 -11.86
CA ILE A 94 -3.33 -2.88 -11.82
C ILE A 94 -3.37 -4.24 -11.12
N ALA A 95 -4.07 -4.33 -10.00
CA ALA A 95 -4.21 -5.57 -9.25
C ALA A 95 -4.89 -6.66 -10.10
N ASN A 96 -5.93 -6.29 -10.86
CA ASN A 96 -6.61 -7.21 -11.73
C ASN A 96 -5.71 -7.73 -12.86
N ILE A 97 -4.91 -6.86 -13.46
CA ILE A 97 -3.95 -7.24 -14.52
C ILE A 97 -2.94 -8.27 -14.00
N HIS A 98 -2.47 -8.11 -12.77
CA HIS A 98 -1.44 -8.95 -12.17
C HIS A 98 -2.00 -10.09 -11.31
N ASN A 99 -3.32 -10.18 -11.19
CA ASN A 99 -3.99 -11.15 -10.32
C ASN A 99 -3.57 -11.01 -8.85
N ASP A 100 -3.41 -9.78 -8.41
CA ASP A 100 -3.03 -9.44 -7.03
C ASP A 100 -4.25 -9.43 -6.11
N LYS A 101 -3.98 -9.53 -4.81
CA LYS A 101 -5.02 -9.37 -3.78
C LYS A 101 -5.15 -7.89 -3.40
N VAL A 102 -6.33 -7.54 -2.91
CA VAL A 102 -6.66 -6.17 -2.46
C VAL A 102 -7.38 -6.23 -1.13
N ALA A 103 -6.99 -5.38 -0.19
CA ALA A 103 -7.69 -5.16 1.06
C ALA A 103 -8.25 -3.73 1.07
N ASP A 104 -9.55 -3.59 1.17
CA ASP A 104 -10.25 -2.30 1.11
C ASP A 104 -10.47 -1.77 2.52
N ILE A 105 -9.76 -0.70 2.90
CA ILE A 105 -9.89 -0.13 4.24
C ILE A 105 -11.24 0.55 4.48
N ARG A 106 -12.03 0.85 3.43
CA ARG A 106 -13.41 1.33 3.60
C ARG A 106 -14.32 0.28 4.24
N GLN A 107 -13.93 -0.97 4.21
CA GLN A 107 -14.67 -2.06 4.87
C GLN A 107 -14.32 -2.20 6.35
N LEU A 108 -13.40 -1.39 6.83
CA LEU A 108 -12.95 -1.37 8.23
C LEU A 108 -13.34 -0.06 8.89
N SER A 109 -13.19 0.00 10.22
CA SER A 109 -13.39 1.26 10.94
C SER A 109 -12.24 2.20 10.70
N LEU A 110 -12.56 3.44 10.37
CA LEU A 110 -11.59 4.50 10.13
C LEU A 110 -11.59 5.49 11.31
N SER A 111 -10.46 6.17 11.49
CA SER A 111 -10.33 7.31 12.39
C SER A 111 -11.22 8.46 11.92
N LYS A 112 -11.34 9.50 12.75
CA LYS A 112 -12.19 10.66 12.45
C LYS A 112 -11.81 11.38 11.14
N ASP A 113 -10.55 11.25 10.71
CA ASP A 113 -10.08 11.87 9.46
C ASP A 113 -10.63 11.16 8.20
N GLY A 114 -11.23 9.98 8.34
CA GLY A 114 -11.76 9.22 7.21
C GLY A 114 -10.67 8.64 6.29
N VAL A 115 -9.43 8.67 6.71
CA VAL A 115 -8.26 8.24 5.92
C VAL A 115 -7.55 7.07 6.59
N HIS A 116 -7.22 7.21 7.87
CA HIS A 116 -6.43 6.22 8.59
C HIS A 116 -7.33 5.20 9.29
N PRO A 117 -6.99 3.92 9.20
CA PRO A 117 -7.64 2.89 10.01
C PRO A 117 -7.51 3.17 11.51
N THR A 118 -8.49 2.72 12.29
CA THR A 118 -8.35 2.68 13.75
C THR A 118 -7.28 1.65 14.15
N THR A 119 -6.85 1.68 15.42
CA THR A 119 -5.91 0.68 15.95
C THR A 119 -6.40 -0.75 15.70
N LYS A 120 -7.68 -1.02 15.99
CA LYS A 120 -8.25 -2.36 15.75
C LYS A 120 -8.24 -2.72 14.26
N SER A 121 -8.49 -1.77 13.38
CA SER A 121 -8.47 -1.99 11.94
C SER A 121 -7.05 -2.28 11.44
N TYR A 122 -6.04 -1.61 11.97
CA TYR A 122 -4.64 -1.94 11.66
C TYR A 122 -4.29 -3.37 12.09
N GLU A 123 -4.71 -3.78 13.29
CA GLU A 123 -4.50 -5.16 13.74
C GLU A 123 -5.18 -6.16 12.81
N ALA A 124 -6.40 -5.86 12.37
CA ALA A 124 -7.14 -6.72 11.45
C ALA A 124 -6.45 -6.82 10.08
N LEU A 125 -5.94 -5.71 9.54
CA LEU A 125 -5.18 -5.70 8.30
C LEU A 125 -3.93 -6.56 8.42
N ALA A 126 -3.20 -6.41 9.52
CA ALA A 126 -1.96 -7.15 9.76
C ALA A 126 -2.18 -8.67 9.81
N LYS A 127 -3.39 -9.12 10.13
CA LYS A 127 -3.74 -10.54 10.17
C LYS A 127 -4.13 -11.12 8.81
N GLN A 128 -4.26 -10.28 7.78
CA GLN A 128 -4.70 -10.75 6.45
C GLN A 128 -3.59 -11.37 5.62
N PHE A 129 -2.36 -11.27 6.08
CA PHE A 129 -1.21 -11.78 5.32
C PHE A 129 -0.12 -12.36 6.20
#